data_ddedf5d26b4e3ad484a65b9d9134311f
#
_entry.id   ddedf5d26b4e3ad484a65b9d9134311f
#
_cell.length_a   1.000
_cell.length_b   1.000
_cell.length_c   1.000
_cell.angle_alpha   90.00
_cell.angle_beta   90.00
_cell.angle_gamma   90.00
#
_symmetry.space_group_name_H-M   'P 1'
#
loop_
_entity.id
_entity.type
_entity.pdbx_description
1 polymer ?
#
loop_
_entity_poly.entity_id
_entity_poly.type
_entity_poly.pdbx_seq_one_letter_code
_entity_poly.pdbx_strand_id
1 'polypeptide(L)'
;MPDGFPSGISFFRKLCYTGENNPSEVTMNRFFCAMLAAALLLCGCGASGNPPAASSPAASSQMPAPPAETPPPALVIDTEKDTVEQILSEMTLPEKVGQLFFVRCPAEDAVSHISTYHLGGYILFGRDTKNKTANDLIQTIHSYQEAAARDTGVPLLIGVDEEGGSVVRVSSNPNLRASKFSSPQTIYRSGGMEAIIADTHEKNVLLQALGFNVNLAPVADVSTNPADFIHSRTFGQTAAETAEYTAAVTARMAADGMGSVLKHFPGYGNNVDTHTGIAIDTRPLETFLEQDFLPFSGGLAAGGDTAAVLVSHNIVTAMDDQLPASLSPAVHDILRRELKFNGVVMTDDLAMDAVAAYAEGGSSAVMAIAAGNDIVLTTDYPTQIPKVIAAVQSGDISEDQINEACLRVLRWKQALGMIG
;
A
#
# COMPACT_ATOMS: atom_id res chain seq x y z
N MET A 1 -41.38 7.48 -3.90
CA MET A 1 -40.77 6.41 -4.68
C MET A 1 -40.76 6.82 -6.13
N PRO A 2 -39.62 6.99 -6.74
CA PRO A 2 -39.42 6.67 -8.14
C PRO A 2 -38.28 5.65 -8.30
N ASP A 3 -38.50 4.81 -9.32
CA ASP A 3 -37.82 3.57 -9.63
C ASP A 3 -36.46 3.76 -10.29
N GLY A 4 -35.57 2.79 -9.99
CA GLY A 4 -34.68 2.21 -10.98
C GLY A 4 -33.35 2.90 -11.25
N PHE A 5 -32.32 2.53 -10.48
CA PHE A 5 -30.95 2.57 -10.99
C PHE A 5 -30.77 1.47 -12.05
N PRO A 6 -30.22 1.73 -13.24
CA PRO A 6 -29.91 0.69 -14.19
C PRO A 6 -28.79 -0.19 -13.62
N SER A 7 -29.05 -1.48 -13.53
CA SER A 7 -28.11 -2.48 -13.06
C SER A 7 -26.90 -2.57 -14.03
N GLY A 8 -25.77 -1.94 -13.66
CA GLY A 8 -24.52 -1.95 -14.41
C GLY A 8 -23.82 -3.32 -14.49
N ILE A 9 -24.42 -4.37 -13.92
CA ILE A 9 -23.85 -5.73 -13.84
C ILE A 9 -23.69 -6.42 -15.20
N SER A 10 -24.39 -5.94 -16.24
CA SER A 10 -24.34 -6.58 -17.57
C SER A 10 -23.09 -6.23 -18.39
N PHE A 11 -22.38 -5.15 -18.06
CA PHE A 11 -21.26 -4.69 -18.88
C PHE A 11 -19.94 -5.39 -18.54
N PHE A 12 -19.69 -5.66 -17.25
CA PHE A 12 -18.48 -6.37 -16.81
C PHE A 12 -18.39 -7.83 -17.24
N ARG A 13 -19.52 -8.47 -17.51
CA ARG A 13 -19.54 -9.86 -18.03
C ARG A 13 -19.11 -10.00 -19.48
N LYS A 14 -19.03 -8.91 -20.24
CA LYS A 14 -18.68 -8.91 -21.68
C LYS A 14 -17.18 -8.71 -21.96
N LEU A 15 -16.42 -8.17 -21.01
CA LEU A 15 -14.97 -7.99 -21.18
C LEU A 15 -14.13 -9.23 -20.86
N CYS A 16 -14.68 -10.19 -20.10
CA CYS A 16 -13.96 -11.42 -19.75
C CYS A 16 -14.19 -12.62 -20.68
N TYR A 17 -15.00 -12.49 -21.76
CA TYR A 17 -15.35 -13.62 -22.62
C TYR A 17 -15.55 -13.20 -24.08
N THR A 18 -14.47 -12.81 -24.76
CA THR A 18 -14.38 -12.87 -26.23
C THR A 18 -12.96 -13.24 -26.64
N GLY A 19 -12.55 -14.45 -26.30
CA GLY A 19 -11.44 -15.14 -26.91
C GLY A 19 -12.00 -16.24 -27.81
N GLU A 20 -12.57 -15.89 -28.95
CA GLU A 20 -12.88 -16.89 -29.99
C GLU A 20 -11.56 -17.34 -30.63
N ASN A 21 -11.20 -18.59 -30.33
CA ASN A 21 -10.13 -19.33 -30.99
C ASN A 21 -10.42 -19.45 -32.48
N ASN A 22 -9.69 -18.72 -33.26
CA ASN A 22 -9.66 -18.94 -34.73
C ASN A 22 -8.56 -19.97 -35.05
N PRO A 23 -8.91 -21.16 -35.62
CA PRO A 23 -7.97 -22.27 -35.81
C PRO A 23 -6.88 -22.07 -36.87
N SER A 24 -6.82 -20.91 -37.52
CA SER A 24 -5.89 -20.66 -38.64
C SER A 24 -4.53 -20.06 -38.27
N GLU A 25 -4.30 -19.63 -37.03
CA GLU A 25 -3.01 -19.05 -36.63
C GLU A 25 -2.05 -20.01 -35.91
N VAL A 26 -2.46 -21.23 -35.61
CA VAL A 26 -1.63 -22.21 -34.89
C VAL A 26 -0.57 -22.89 -35.76
N THR A 27 -0.60 -22.70 -37.09
CA THR A 27 0.29 -23.44 -38.02
C THR A 27 1.58 -22.70 -38.38
N MET A 28 1.73 -21.41 -38.01
CA MET A 28 2.91 -20.62 -38.44
C MET A 28 4.02 -20.50 -37.36
N ASN A 29 3.77 -20.92 -36.14
CA ASN A 29 4.76 -20.78 -35.06
C ASN A 29 5.55 -22.07 -34.75
N ARG A 30 5.36 -23.13 -35.50
CA ARG A 30 6.10 -24.41 -35.35
C ARG A 30 7.30 -24.58 -36.26
N PHE A 31 7.53 -23.67 -37.22
CA PHE A 31 8.65 -23.75 -38.16
C PHE A 31 9.89 -22.92 -37.81
N PHE A 32 9.83 -22.06 -36.77
CA PHE A 32 10.97 -21.21 -36.40
C PHE A 32 11.85 -21.77 -35.27
N CYS A 33 11.50 -22.88 -34.63
CA CYS A 33 12.30 -23.50 -33.56
C CYS A 33 13.21 -24.66 -34.03
N ALA A 34 13.25 -24.99 -35.31
CA ALA A 34 13.99 -26.17 -35.79
C ALA A 34 15.28 -25.85 -36.56
N MET A 35 15.72 -24.60 -36.64
CA MET A 35 16.91 -24.20 -37.41
C MET A 35 18.08 -23.60 -36.62
N LEU A 36 18.15 -23.74 -35.31
CA LEU A 36 19.28 -23.20 -34.50
C LEU A 36 20.07 -24.28 -33.73
N ALA A 37 20.05 -25.53 -34.15
CA ALA A 37 20.73 -26.63 -33.49
C ALA A 37 21.72 -27.42 -34.37
N ALA A 38 22.29 -26.82 -35.43
CA ALA A 38 23.22 -27.54 -36.31
C ALA A 38 24.37 -26.66 -36.81
N ALA A 39 25.14 -26.02 -35.95
CA ALA A 39 26.37 -25.35 -36.33
C ALA A 39 27.37 -25.19 -35.18
N LEU A 40 27.79 -26.30 -34.55
CA LEU A 40 28.94 -26.33 -33.66
C LEU A 40 29.51 -27.75 -33.57
N LEU A 41 30.16 -28.18 -34.62
CA LEU A 41 31.14 -29.26 -34.62
C LEU A 41 31.95 -29.17 -35.90
N LEU A 42 33.20 -28.76 -35.80
CA LEU A 42 34.38 -29.05 -36.65
C LEU A 42 35.28 -27.82 -36.73
N CYS A 43 36.34 -27.82 -35.92
CA CYS A 43 37.72 -27.71 -36.40
C CYS A 43 38.65 -27.76 -35.20
N GLY A 44 39.40 -28.81 -35.13
CA GLY A 44 40.49 -28.98 -34.21
C GLY A 44 41.85 -28.69 -34.87
N CYS A 45 42.86 -28.69 -34.00
CA CYS A 45 44.31 -28.88 -34.26
C CYS A 45 45.14 -27.69 -34.73
N GLY A 46 46.06 -27.31 -33.88
CA GLY A 46 47.44 -27.06 -34.33
C GLY A 46 48.22 -25.94 -33.68
N ALA A 47 49.22 -26.36 -32.89
CA ALA A 47 50.58 -25.77 -32.75
C ALA A 47 50.81 -24.65 -31.72
N SER A 48 51.56 -25.09 -30.76
CA SER A 48 52.54 -24.48 -29.86
C SER A 48 53.20 -23.16 -30.26
N GLY A 49 53.27 -22.21 -29.29
CA GLY A 49 54.10 -21.05 -29.30
C GLY A 49 54.01 -20.33 -27.94
N ASN A 50 55.10 -20.36 -27.14
CA ASN A 50 55.21 -19.67 -25.88
C ASN A 50 55.19 -18.12 -26.06
N PRO A 51 54.47 -17.39 -25.22
CA PRO A 51 54.55 -15.93 -25.21
C PRO A 51 55.51 -15.39 -24.13
N PRO A 52 55.99 -14.17 -24.32
CA PRO A 52 56.79 -13.46 -23.30
C PRO A 52 55.87 -12.91 -22.19
N ALA A 53 56.48 -12.76 -21.02
CA ALA A 53 55.87 -12.24 -19.80
C ALA A 53 55.23 -10.86 -19.99
N ALA A 54 53.99 -10.73 -19.58
CA ALA A 54 53.30 -9.46 -19.43
C ALA A 54 52.95 -9.23 -17.95
N SER A 55 53.19 -8.02 -17.54
CA SER A 55 53.03 -7.40 -16.25
C SER A 55 51.67 -7.65 -15.57
N SER A 56 51.70 -7.91 -14.28
CA SER A 56 50.57 -8.01 -13.36
C SER A 56 49.68 -6.77 -13.40
N PRO A 57 48.37 -6.92 -13.52
CA PRO A 57 47.42 -5.84 -13.18
C PRO A 57 47.29 -5.75 -11.65
N ALA A 58 47.17 -4.51 -11.18
CA ALA A 58 47.00 -4.13 -9.79
C ALA A 58 45.84 -4.90 -9.13
N ALA A 59 46.08 -5.33 -7.91
CA ALA A 59 45.09 -5.94 -7.05
C ALA A 59 43.89 -4.97 -6.82
N SER A 60 42.74 -5.31 -7.34
CA SER A 60 41.45 -4.75 -6.90
C SER A 60 41.25 -5.18 -5.44
N SER A 61 41.35 -4.23 -4.52
CA SER A 61 40.97 -4.43 -3.14
C SER A 61 39.44 -4.65 -3.08
N GLN A 62 39.02 -5.90 -3.11
CA GLN A 62 37.69 -6.25 -2.66
C GLN A 62 37.62 -5.92 -1.15
N MET A 63 36.75 -4.97 -0.79
CA MET A 63 36.31 -4.82 0.59
C MET A 63 35.75 -6.16 1.07
N PRO A 64 36.13 -6.64 2.27
CA PRO A 64 35.46 -7.81 2.84
C PRO A 64 33.98 -7.49 3.00
N ALA A 65 33.14 -8.39 2.53
CA ALA A 65 31.69 -8.36 2.82
C ALA A 65 31.53 -8.28 4.35
N PRO A 66 30.64 -7.43 4.87
CA PRO A 66 30.32 -7.44 6.29
C PRO A 66 29.85 -8.87 6.67
N PRO A 67 30.20 -9.35 7.88
CA PRO A 67 29.71 -10.64 8.34
C PRO A 67 28.17 -10.62 8.24
N ALA A 68 27.60 -11.66 7.69
CA ALA A 68 26.17 -11.87 7.68
C ALA A 68 25.71 -12.01 9.14
N GLU A 69 25.32 -10.91 9.75
CA GLU A 69 24.59 -10.94 11.00
C GLU A 69 23.22 -11.55 10.70
N THR A 70 22.95 -12.69 11.32
CA THR A 70 21.63 -13.32 11.30
C THR A 70 20.62 -12.28 11.77
N PRO A 71 19.55 -11.96 11.01
CA PRO A 71 18.52 -11.08 11.51
C PRO A 71 18.02 -11.63 12.85
N PRO A 72 17.69 -10.75 13.82
CA PRO A 72 17.13 -11.20 15.08
C PRO A 72 15.94 -12.10 14.78
N PRO A 73 15.77 -13.21 15.52
CA PRO A 73 14.65 -14.11 15.29
C PRO A 73 13.36 -13.29 15.31
N ALA A 74 12.52 -13.47 14.29
CA ALA A 74 11.16 -12.96 14.30
C ALA A 74 10.55 -13.40 15.63
N LEU A 75 9.93 -12.45 16.37
CA LEU A 75 9.17 -12.79 17.56
C LEU A 75 8.08 -13.77 17.13
N VAL A 76 8.35 -15.05 17.33
CA VAL A 76 7.35 -16.09 17.13
C VAL A 76 6.40 -15.96 18.31
N ILE A 77 5.30 -15.28 18.11
CA ILE A 77 4.14 -15.39 18.97
C ILE A 77 3.65 -16.82 18.76
N ASP A 78 3.58 -17.59 19.83
CA ASP A 78 3.14 -18.99 19.81
C ASP A 78 1.62 -19.04 19.59
N THR A 79 1.21 -18.89 18.31
CA THR A 79 -0.19 -18.73 17.89
C THR A 79 -0.80 -20.02 17.35
N GLU A 80 -0.23 -21.18 17.64
CA GLU A 80 -0.79 -22.47 17.17
C GLU A 80 -2.25 -22.73 17.58
N LYS A 81 -2.89 -21.83 18.34
CA LYS A 81 -4.26 -22.01 18.86
C LYS A 81 -5.21 -20.86 18.60
N ASP A 82 -4.76 -19.68 18.22
CA ASP A 82 -5.61 -18.50 18.27
C ASP A 82 -5.99 -18.03 16.88
N THR A 83 -7.25 -18.24 16.52
CA THR A 83 -7.83 -17.63 15.32
C THR A 83 -7.94 -16.11 15.54
N VAL A 84 -7.99 -15.35 14.46
CA VAL A 84 -8.18 -13.88 14.53
C VAL A 84 -9.44 -13.51 15.32
N GLU A 85 -10.49 -14.34 15.22
CA GLU A 85 -11.74 -14.19 15.97
C GLU A 85 -11.55 -14.39 17.47
N GLN A 86 -10.66 -15.30 17.88
CA GLN A 86 -10.34 -15.51 19.29
C GLN A 86 -9.57 -14.31 19.84
N ILE A 87 -8.54 -13.84 19.12
CA ILE A 87 -7.79 -12.62 19.50
C ILE A 87 -8.77 -11.45 19.70
N LEU A 88 -9.68 -11.23 18.72
CA LEU A 88 -10.69 -10.18 18.82
C LEU A 88 -11.58 -10.33 20.06
N SER A 89 -11.99 -11.56 20.39
CA SER A 89 -12.90 -11.84 21.51
C SER A 89 -12.26 -11.58 22.88
N GLU A 90 -10.93 -11.66 22.97
CA GLU A 90 -10.17 -11.41 24.18
C GLU A 90 -9.79 -9.94 24.39
N MET A 91 -9.88 -9.13 23.32
CA MET A 91 -9.57 -7.71 23.36
C MET A 91 -10.63 -6.90 24.11
N THR A 92 -10.17 -5.96 24.94
CA THR A 92 -11.00 -4.91 25.54
C THR A 92 -11.38 -3.85 24.50
N LEU A 93 -12.40 -3.04 24.78
CA LEU A 93 -12.80 -1.94 23.89
C LEU A 93 -11.64 -0.96 23.60
N PRO A 94 -10.82 -0.51 24.57
CA PRO A 94 -9.67 0.34 24.28
C PRO A 94 -8.65 -0.33 23.34
N GLU A 95 -8.38 -1.61 23.50
CA GLU A 95 -7.46 -2.35 22.63
C GLU A 95 -8.02 -2.46 21.20
N LYS A 96 -9.31 -2.80 21.04
CA LYS A 96 -9.97 -2.83 19.73
C LYS A 96 -9.92 -1.47 19.03
N VAL A 97 -10.24 -0.39 19.75
CA VAL A 97 -10.18 0.97 19.20
C VAL A 97 -8.73 1.34 18.83
N GLY A 98 -7.76 1.01 19.69
CA GLY A 98 -6.35 1.28 19.42
C GLY A 98 -5.86 0.61 18.14
N GLN A 99 -6.32 -0.62 17.81
CA GLN A 99 -5.98 -1.31 16.58
C GLN A 99 -6.47 -0.61 15.30
N LEU A 100 -7.49 0.25 15.41
CA LEU A 100 -7.99 1.05 14.30
C LEU A 100 -7.12 2.29 14.02
N PHE A 101 -6.09 2.54 14.79
CA PHE A 101 -5.23 3.72 14.65
C PHE A 101 -3.85 3.32 14.09
N PHE A 102 -3.60 3.77 12.85
CA PHE A 102 -2.32 3.67 12.17
C PHE A 102 -1.74 5.07 12.08
N VAL A 103 -0.95 5.46 13.08
CA VAL A 103 -0.68 6.86 13.36
C VAL A 103 0.71 7.28 12.89
N ARG A 104 0.89 8.56 12.63
CA ARG A 104 2.22 9.13 12.41
C ARG A 104 3.07 8.90 13.65
N CYS A 105 4.22 8.25 13.48
CA CYS A 105 5.14 7.98 14.59
C CYS A 105 5.48 9.29 15.33
N PRO A 106 5.26 9.41 16.66
CA PRO A 106 5.58 10.61 17.39
C PRO A 106 7.10 10.82 17.49
N ALA A 107 7.53 12.06 17.72
CA ALA A 107 8.95 12.38 17.86
C ALA A 107 9.56 11.89 19.18
N GLU A 108 8.70 11.82 20.22
CA GLU A 108 9.06 11.43 21.58
C GLU A 108 8.08 10.36 22.06
N ASP A 109 8.47 9.57 23.03
CA ASP A 109 7.63 8.59 23.72
C ASP A 109 6.97 7.52 22.83
N ALA A 110 7.49 7.28 21.61
CA ALA A 110 6.91 6.35 20.65
C ALA A 110 6.70 4.93 21.25
N VAL A 111 7.63 4.44 22.05
CA VAL A 111 7.52 3.12 22.67
C VAL A 111 6.40 3.08 23.72
N SER A 112 6.28 4.10 24.58
CA SER A 112 5.26 4.13 25.62
C SER A 112 3.86 4.40 25.07
N HIS A 113 3.75 5.14 23.96
CA HIS A 113 2.47 5.42 23.30
C HIS A 113 1.81 4.16 22.72
N ILE A 114 2.59 3.15 22.37
CA ILE A 114 2.05 1.86 21.87
C ILE A 114 1.14 1.25 22.93
N SER A 115 1.62 1.10 24.16
CA SER A 115 0.83 0.51 25.24
C SER A 115 -0.15 1.50 25.89
N THR A 116 0.12 2.81 25.84
CA THR A 116 -0.83 3.80 26.39
C THR A 116 -2.11 3.87 25.56
N TYR A 117 -2.01 3.67 24.26
CA TYR A 117 -3.12 3.83 23.30
C TYR A 117 -3.46 2.54 22.56
N HIS A 118 -2.78 1.42 22.84
CA HIS A 118 -2.96 0.10 22.18
C HIS A 118 -2.89 0.17 20.66
N LEU A 119 -1.94 0.95 20.12
CA LEU A 119 -1.89 1.35 18.72
C LEU A 119 -1.82 0.17 17.73
N GLY A 120 -2.55 0.27 16.62
CA GLY A 120 -2.52 -0.69 15.51
C GLY A 120 -1.27 -0.60 14.65
N GLY A 121 -0.62 0.58 14.58
CA GLY A 121 0.61 0.74 13.80
C GLY A 121 1.17 2.15 13.77
N TYR A 122 2.39 2.26 13.21
CA TYR A 122 3.10 3.51 12.97
C TYR A 122 3.41 3.71 11.48
N ILE A 123 3.13 4.91 10.96
CA ILE A 123 3.65 5.38 9.69
C ILE A 123 4.90 6.21 9.95
N LEU A 124 6.03 5.80 9.35
CA LEU A 124 7.30 6.49 9.47
C LEU A 124 7.49 7.46 8.31
N PHE A 125 7.88 8.69 8.64
CA PHE A 125 8.15 9.74 7.67
C PHE A 125 9.65 9.96 7.47
N GLY A 126 10.01 10.84 6.54
CA GLY A 126 11.41 11.15 6.25
C GLY A 126 12.22 11.62 7.48
N ARG A 127 11.58 12.25 8.49
CA ARG A 127 12.25 12.62 9.75
C ARG A 127 12.69 11.40 10.56
N ASP A 128 11.93 10.31 10.49
CA ASP A 128 12.14 9.11 11.29
C ASP A 128 13.23 8.22 10.69
N THR A 129 13.47 8.35 9.37
CA THR A 129 14.50 7.63 8.63
C THR A 129 15.77 8.45 8.40
N LYS A 130 15.69 9.81 8.46
CA LYS A 130 16.78 10.73 8.12
C LYS A 130 18.00 10.47 8.99
N ASN A 131 19.18 10.34 8.35
CA ASN A 131 20.48 10.11 8.99
C ASN A 131 20.59 8.81 9.81
N LYS A 132 19.60 7.94 9.79
CA LYS A 132 19.66 6.62 10.42
C LYS A 132 20.55 5.69 9.59
N THR A 133 21.29 4.81 10.26
CA THR A 133 21.82 3.60 9.62
C THR A 133 20.75 2.53 9.54
N ALA A 134 20.95 1.51 8.73
CA ALA A 134 20.03 0.36 8.68
C ALA A 134 19.85 -0.27 10.07
N ASN A 135 20.94 -0.49 10.78
CA ASN A 135 20.90 -1.07 12.13
C ASN A 135 20.10 -0.20 13.12
N ASP A 136 20.32 1.13 13.12
CA ASP A 136 19.56 2.03 14.00
C ASP A 136 18.06 1.96 13.73
N LEU A 137 17.66 1.89 12.46
CA LEU A 137 16.25 1.83 12.08
C LEU A 137 15.63 0.47 12.45
N ILE A 138 16.33 -0.63 12.18
CA ILE A 138 15.93 -1.99 12.57
C ILE A 138 15.72 -2.07 14.08
N GLN A 139 16.68 -1.61 14.90
CA GLN A 139 16.58 -1.61 16.36
C GLN A 139 15.41 -0.74 16.85
N THR A 140 15.17 0.41 16.20
CA THR A 140 14.06 1.28 16.53
C THR A 140 12.73 0.56 16.26
N ILE A 141 12.53 -0.01 15.08
CA ILE A 141 11.30 -0.74 14.71
C ILE A 141 11.12 -1.99 15.59
N HIS A 142 12.20 -2.71 15.89
CA HIS A 142 12.15 -3.85 16.79
C HIS A 142 11.65 -3.46 18.19
N SER A 143 12.11 -2.33 18.73
CA SER A 143 11.61 -1.84 20.03
C SER A 143 10.10 -1.54 20.03
N TYR A 144 9.55 -1.11 18.89
CA TYR A 144 8.11 -0.91 18.72
C TYR A 144 7.36 -2.25 18.71
N GLN A 145 7.85 -3.23 17.97
CA GLN A 145 7.25 -4.57 17.94
C GLN A 145 7.31 -5.26 19.31
N GLU A 146 8.42 -5.11 20.05
CA GLU A 146 8.50 -5.63 21.42
C GLU A 146 7.49 -4.97 22.36
N ALA A 147 7.23 -3.67 22.21
CA ALA A 147 6.23 -2.99 23.02
C ALA A 147 4.82 -3.53 22.73
N ALA A 148 4.48 -3.70 21.44
CA ALA A 148 3.20 -4.26 21.03
C ALA A 148 3.01 -5.72 21.52
N ALA A 149 4.05 -6.53 21.43
CA ALA A 149 4.02 -7.92 21.93
C ALA A 149 3.78 -8.00 23.45
N ARG A 150 4.27 -7.02 24.21
CA ARG A 150 4.03 -6.93 25.68
C ARG A 150 2.67 -6.34 26.03
N ASP A 151 2.05 -5.59 25.13
CA ASP A 151 0.76 -4.92 25.35
C ASP A 151 -0.40 -5.87 24.93
N THR A 152 -0.74 -5.89 23.68
CA THR A 152 -1.88 -6.64 23.13
C THR A 152 -1.48 -8.03 22.59
N GLY A 153 -0.19 -8.30 22.44
CA GLY A 153 0.30 -9.48 21.69
C GLY A 153 0.15 -9.38 20.17
N VAL A 154 -0.47 -8.30 19.66
CA VAL A 154 -0.70 -8.10 18.21
C VAL A 154 0.40 -7.23 17.63
N PRO A 155 1.16 -7.69 16.62
CA PRO A 155 2.22 -6.91 15.98
C PRO A 155 1.71 -5.63 15.33
N LEU A 156 2.57 -4.60 15.31
CA LEU A 156 2.26 -3.30 14.69
C LEU A 156 2.38 -3.36 13.17
N LEU A 157 1.46 -2.71 12.49
CA LEU A 157 1.69 -2.23 11.13
C LEU A 157 2.81 -1.17 11.16
N ILE A 158 3.86 -1.36 10.38
CA ILE A 158 4.93 -0.38 10.20
C ILE A 158 4.94 0.04 8.74
N GLY A 159 4.41 1.23 8.48
CA GLY A 159 4.19 1.73 7.14
C GLY A 159 5.09 2.88 6.74
N VAL A 160 5.18 3.10 5.45
CA VAL A 160 5.94 4.19 4.85
C VAL A 160 5.38 4.53 3.46
N ASP A 161 5.53 5.79 3.04
CA ASP A 161 5.32 6.22 1.65
C ASP A 161 6.62 6.07 0.86
N GLU A 162 6.84 4.95 0.23
CA GLU A 162 7.96 4.74 -0.70
C GLU A 162 7.41 4.52 -2.11
N GLU A 163 6.72 5.56 -2.65
CA GLU A 163 6.11 5.52 -3.98
C GLU A 163 7.17 5.49 -5.08
N GLY A 164 8.25 6.21 -4.87
CA GLY A 164 9.25 6.58 -5.86
C GLY A 164 9.09 8.03 -6.33
N GLY A 165 10.10 8.55 -7.03
CA GLY A 165 10.08 9.92 -7.54
C GLY A 165 10.16 10.96 -6.42
N SER A 166 9.11 11.81 -6.30
CA SER A 166 9.04 12.88 -5.31
C SER A 166 8.66 12.37 -3.91
N VAL A 167 7.98 11.22 -3.81
CA VAL A 167 7.49 10.67 -2.55
C VAL A 167 8.29 9.43 -2.18
N VAL A 168 9.37 9.66 -1.45
CA VAL A 168 10.28 8.64 -0.91
C VAL A 168 10.72 9.05 0.48
N ARG A 169 10.76 8.10 1.41
CA ARG A 169 11.15 8.35 2.81
C ARG A 169 12.42 7.59 3.17
N VAL A 170 12.48 6.32 2.81
CA VAL A 170 13.62 5.43 3.09
C VAL A 170 14.77 5.68 2.11
N SER A 171 14.52 5.58 0.81
CA SER A 171 15.54 5.74 -0.22
C SER A 171 16.06 7.17 -0.36
N SER A 172 15.44 8.15 0.30
CA SER A 172 15.96 9.51 0.41
C SER A 172 17.18 9.60 1.33
N ASN A 173 17.42 8.60 2.18
CA ASN A 173 18.57 8.52 3.06
C ASN A 173 19.69 7.67 2.39
N PRO A 174 20.86 8.28 2.06
CA PRO A 174 21.95 7.57 1.39
C PRO A 174 22.59 6.46 2.23
N ASN A 175 22.39 6.44 3.56
CA ASN A 175 22.84 5.35 4.41
C ASN A 175 21.96 4.09 4.26
N LEU A 176 20.73 4.22 3.76
CA LEU A 176 19.79 3.12 3.57
C LEU A 176 19.77 2.63 2.12
N ARG A 177 19.93 3.54 1.15
CA ARG A 177 20.04 3.23 -0.27
C ARG A 177 20.88 4.30 -0.98
N ALA A 178 21.77 3.90 -1.87
CA ALA A 178 22.69 4.80 -2.57
C ALA A 178 22.00 5.87 -3.43
N SER A 179 20.78 5.59 -3.93
CA SER A 179 19.98 6.52 -4.74
C SER A 179 18.51 6.36 -4.46
N LYS A 180 17.72 7.42 -4.66
CA LYS A 180 16.25 7.37 -4.53
C LYS A 180 15.65 6.44 -5.58
N PHE A 181 14.55 5.79 -5.23
CA PHE A 181 13.71 5.11 -6.22
C PHE A 181 13.12 6.13 -7.19
N SER A 182 13.09 5.79 -8.45
CA SER A 182 12.53 6.64 -9.51
C SER A 182 10.99 6.58 -9.50
N SER A 183 10.34 7.58 -10.14
CA SER A 183 8.89 7.54 -10.31
C SER A 183 8.44 6.38 -11.21
N PRO A 184 7.22 5.85 -11.03
CA PRO A 184 6.67 4.79 -11.89
C PRO A 184 6.77 5.13 -13.38
N GLN A 185 6.49 6.38 -13.76
CA GLN A 185 6.64 6.84 -15.14
C GLN A 185 8.08 6.70 -15.67
N THR A 186 9.07 7.01 -14.85
CA THR A 186 10.49 6.90 -15.23
C THR A 186 10.91 5.45 -15.39
N ILE A 187 10.51 4.59 -14.46
CA ILE A 187 10.77 3.16 -14.51
C ILE A 187 10.13 2.53 -15.75
N TYR A 188 8.84 2.82 -15.98
CA TYR A 188 8.12 2.28 -17.15
C TYR A 188 8.77 2.68 -18.47
N ARG A 189 9.18 3.94 -18.62
CA ARG A 189 9.91 4.40 -19.80
C ARG A 189 11.26 3.71 -20.01
N SER A 190 11.90 3.23 -18.96
CA SER A 190 13.22 2.59 -19.04
C SER A 190 13.15 1.11 -19.40
N GLY A 191 12.08 0.40 -19.07
CA GLY A 191 12.01 -1.06 -19.29
C GLY A 191 10.61 -1.66 -19.19
N GLY A 192 9.56 -0.85 -19.37
CA GLY A 192 8.19 -1.33 -19.39
C GLY A 192 7.71 -1.92 -18.04
N MET A 193 6.73 -2.80 -18.12
CA MET A 193 6.14 -3.43 -16.95
C MET A 193 7.11 -4.36 -16.21
N GLU A 194 8.02 -5.01 -16.92
CA GLU A 194 9.07 -5.84 -16.29
C GLU A 194 9.94 -5.02 -15.35
N ALA A 195 10.31 -3.79 -15.72
CA ALA A 195 11.08 -2.89 -14.87
C ALA A 195 10.26 -2.42 -13.65
N ILE A 196 8.95 -2.19 -13.81
CA ILE A 196 8.03 -1.87 -12.69
C ILE A 196 8.00 -3.01 -11.66
N ILE A 197 7.86 -4.25 -12.11
CA ILE A 197 7.82 -5.44 -11.24
C ILE A 197 9.16 -5.62 -10.51
N ALA A 198 10.27 -5.45 -11.21
CA ALA A 198 11.60 -5.55 -10.62
C ALA A 198 11.87 -4.45 -9.57
N ASP A 199 11.50 -3.20 -9.87
CA ASP A 199 11.61 -2.06 -8.96
C ASP A 199 10.73 -2.24 -7.71
N THR A 200 9.51 -2.76 -7.89
CA THR A 200 8.60 -3.09 -6.78
C THR A 200 9.23 -4.13 -5.85
N HIS A 201 9.79 -5.20 -6.43
CA HIS A 201 10.48 -6.22 -5.64
C HIS A 201 11.69 -5.65 -4.87
N GLU A 202 12.52 -4.83 -5.52
CA GLU A 202 13.65 -4.18 -4.85
C GLU A 202 13.21 -3.31 -3.68
N LYS A 203 12.10 -2.54 -3.83
CA LYS A 203 11.51 -1.76 -2.73
C LYS A 203 11.08 -2.65 -1.58
N ASN A 204 10.33 -3.72 -1.89
CA ASN A 204 9.82 -4.65 -0.87
C ASN A 204 10.96 -5.29 -0.08
N VAL A 205 12.00 -5.79 -0.77
CA VAL A 205 13.19 -6.38 -0.12
C VAL A 205 13.89 -5.37 0.79
N LEU A 206 14.08 -4.13 0.35
CA LEU A 206 14.68 -3.09 1.18
C LEU A 206 13.82 -2.78 2.40
N LEU A 207 12.52 -2.56 2.21
CA LEU A 207 11.61 -2.18 3.29
C LEU A 207 11.48 -3.29 4.34
N GLN A 208 11.31 -4.53 3.91
CA GLN A 208 11.23 -5.68 4.83
C GLN A 208 12.53 -5.91 5.60
N ALA A 209 13.70 -5.76 4.95
CA ALA A 209 14.99 -5.85 5.63
C ALA A 209 15.16 -4.80 6.73
N LEU A 210 14.45 -3.67 6.66
CA LEU A 210 14.44 -2.62 7.66
C LEU A 210 13.32 -2.77 8.71
N GLY A 211 12.40 -3.73 8.53
CA GLY A 211 11.29 -4.03 9.44
C GLY A 211 9.93 -3.42 9.05
N PHE A 212 9.81 -2.78 7.89
CA PHE A 212 8.51 -2.34 7.37
C PHE A 212 7.71 -3.52 6.84
N ASN A 213 6.38 -3.46 7.00
CA ASN A 213 5.46 -4.48 6.52
C ASN A 213 4.33 -3.91 5.63
N VAL A 214 4.22 -2.57 5.53
CA VAL A 214 3.28 -1.87 4.66
C VAL A 214 3.99 -0.78 3.86
N ASN A 215 3.79 -0.75 2.55
CA ASN A 215 4.10 0.41 1.72
C ASN A 215 2.79 1.07 1.26
N LEU A 216 2.60 2.37 1.55
CA LEU A 216 1.43 3.13 1.13
C LEU A 216 1.54 3.47 -0.37
N ALA A 217 1.51 2.43 -1.18
CA ALA A 217 1.60 2.38 -2.63
C ALA A 217 0.85 1.14 -3.15
N PRO A 218 0.45 1.09 -4.43
CA PRO A 218 0.69 2.07 -5.50
C PRO A 218 -0.29 3.26 -5.49
N VAL A 219 0.11 4.35 -6.18
CA VAL A 219 -0.81 5.43 -6.54
C VAL A 219 -1.66 4.94 -7.70
N ALA A 220 -2.97 4.81 -7.45
CA ALA A 220 -3.96 4.31 -8.39
C ALA A 220 -4.68 5.43 -9.16
N ASP A 221 -4.41 6.69 -8.81
CA ASP A 221 -4.99 7.85 -9.49
C ASP A 221 -4.65 7.87 -10.97
N VAL A 222 -5.63 8.22 -11.82
CA VAL A 222 -5.47 8.35 -13.27
C VAL A 222 -5.23 9.81 -13.63
N SER A 223 -4.07 10.12 -14.21
CA SER A 223 -3.77 11.42 -14.79
C SER A 223 -2.80 11.27 -15.95
N THR A 224 -3.21 11.74 -17.13
CA THR A 224 -2.37 11.83 -18.33
C THR A 224 -1.93 13.25 -18.65
N ASN A 225 -2.43 14.25 -17.92
CA ASN A 225 -2.10 15.64 -18.10
C ASN A 225 -0.98 16.08 -17.14
N PRO A 226 0.21 16.49 -17.65
CA PRO A 226 1.32 16.93 -16.80
C PRO A 226 1.03 18.17 -15.95
N ALA A 227 -0.05 18.90 -16.22
CA ALA A 227 -0.46 20.06 -15.44
C ALA A 227 -1.25 19.70 -14.17
N ASP A 228 -1.75 18.46 -14.06
CA ASP A 228 -2.49 18.02 -12.88
C ASP A 228 -1.53 17.87 -11.69
N PHE A 229 -1.99 18.30 -10.52
CA PHE A 229 -1.21 18.23 -9.27
C PHE A 229 -0.66 16.82 -9.02
N ILE A 230 -1.51 15.79 -9.17
CA ILE A 230 -1.16 14.41 -8.84
C ILE A 230 -0.28 13.72 -9.92
N HIS A 231 -0.25 14.25 -11.15
CA HIS A 231 0.36 13.61 -12.31
C HIS A 231 1.78 13.07 -12.07
N SER A 232 2.64 13.84 -11.40
CA SER A 232 4.04 13.44 -11.16
C SER A 232 4.19 12.21 -10.27
N ARG A 233 3.16 11.84 -9.52
CA ARG A 233 3.10 10.67 -8.64
C ARG A 233 2.40 9.47 -9.30
N THR A 234 1.55 9.70 -10.31
CA THR A 234 0.77 8.66 -11.00
C THR A 234 1.62 7.85 -11.97
N PHE A 235 1.06 6.79 -12.50
CA PHE A 235 1.66 6.02 -13.59
C PHE A 235 1.73 6.81 -14.90
N GLY A 236 0.88 7.82 -15.08
CA GLY A 236 0.90 8.76 -16.20
C GLY A 236 0.39 8.18 -17.53
N GLN A 237 -0.40 7.13 -17.48
CA GLN A 237 -0.99 6.43 -18.62
C GLN A 237 -2.51 6.43 -18.53
N THR A 238 -3.19 5.80 -19.51
CA THR A 238 -4.64 5.63 -19.50
C THR A 238 -5.14 4.86 -18.29
N ALA A 239 -6.43 4.91 -18.00
CA ALA A 239 -7.06 4.17 -16.92
C ALA A 239 -6.84 2.64 -17.05
N ALA A 240 -6.94 2.10 -18.25
CA ALA A 240 -6.71 0.68 -18.50
C ALA A 240 -5.24 0.27 -18.24
N GLU A 241 -4.28 1.05 -18.73
CA GLU A 241 -2.85 0.79 -18.47
C GLU A 241 -2.49 1.01 -17.00
N THR A 242 -3.14 1.97 -16.32
CA THR A 242 -2.98 2.18 -14.88
C THR A 242 -3.55 1.00 -14.08
N ALA A 243 -4.64 0.37 -14.56
CA ALA A 243 -5.19 -0.84 -13.95
C ALA A 243 -4.23 -2.04 -14.08
N GLU A 244 -3.58 -2.20 -15.23
CA GLU A 244 -2.53 -3.20 -15.42
C GLU A 244 -1.32 -2.94 -14.50
N TYR A 245 -0.92 -1.68 -14.36
CA TYR A 245 0.16 -1.27 -13.46
C TYR A 245 -0.17 -1.59 -11.99
N THR A 246 -1.33 -1.17 -11.50
CA THR A 246 -1.72 -1.41 -10.12
C THR A 246 -1.83 -2.91 -9.83
N ALA A 247 -2.41 -3.69 -10.76
CA ALA A 247 -2.48 -5.14 -10.64
C ALA A 247 -1.09 -5.80 -10.56
N ALA A 248 -0.14 -5.40 -11.43
CA ALA A 248 1.21 -5.94 -11.42
C ALA A 248 1.96 -5.60 -10.12
N VAL A 249 1.84 -4.36 -9.63
CA VAL A 249 2.48 -3.89 -8.39
C VAL A 249 1.91 -4.62 -7.18
N THR A 250 0.57 -4.66 -7.02
CA THR A 250 -0.04 -5.29 -5.85
C THR A 250 0.15 -6.81 -5.84
N ALA A 251 0.11 -7.48 -7.01
CA ALA A 251 0.46 -8.90 -7.12
C ALA A 251 1.91 -9.17 -6.69
N ARG A 252 2.86 -8.28 -7.07
CA ARG A 252 4.26 -8.41 -6.66
C ARG A 252 4.43 -8.17 -5.16
N MET A 253 3.75 -7.15 -4.61
CA MET A 253 3.77 -6.86 -3.17
C MET A 253 3.20 -8.04 -2.36
N ALA A 254 2.06 -8.59 -2.77
CA ALA A 254 1.45 -9.76 -2.15
C ALA A 254 2.39 -10.98 -2.17
N ALA A 255 3.01 -11.26 -3.32
CA ALA A 255 3.96 -12.36 -3.47
C ALA A 255 5.23 -12.20 -2.61
N ASP A 256 5.61 -10.96 -2.28
CA ASP A 256 6.72 -10.65 -1.40
C ASP A 256 6.30 -10.57 0.09
N GLY A 257 4.99 -10.67 0.43
CA GLY A 257 4.49 -10.50 1.79
C GLY A 257 4.50 -9.05 2.29
N MET A 258 4.40 -8.07 1.38
CA MET A 258 4.31 -6.63 1.68
C MET A 258 2.88 -6.15 1.54
N GLY A 259 2.34 -5.48 2.55
CA GLY A 259 1.03 -4.82 2.49
C GLY A 259 1.03 -3.67 1.49
N SER A 260 0.04 -3.65 0.61
CA SER A 260 -0.16 -2.58 -0.36
C SER A 260 -1.36 -1.70 0.02
N VAL A 261 -1.29 -0.40 -0.30
CA VAL A 261 -2.36 0.55 -0.06
C VAL A 261 -2.59 1.35 -1.33
N LEU A 262 -3.69 1.03 -2.03
CA LEU A 262 -4.08 1.77 -3.24
C LEU A 262 -4.67 3.13 -2.85
N LYS A 263 -4.21 4.19 -3.50
CA LYS A 263 -4.59 5.56 -3.17
C LYS A 263 -4.65 6.45 -4.40
N HIS A 264 -5.49 7.48 -4.38
CA HIS A 264 -6.34 7.99 -3.30
C HIS A 264 -7.81 7.84 -3.72
N PHE A 265 -8.51 6.86 -3.19
CA PHE A 265 -9.92 6.61 -3.55
C PHE A 265 -10.79 7.85 -3.24
N PRO A 266 -11.79 8.19 -4.06
CA PRO A 266 -12.26 7.51 -5.29
C PRO A 266 -11.51 7.88 -6.57
N GLY A 267 -10.43 8.64 -6.51
CA GLY A 267 -9.62 9.10 -7.64
C GLY A 267 -9.44 10.61 -7.60
N TYR A 268 -8.18 11.06 -7.67
CA TYR A 268 -7.85 12.48 -7.50
C TYR A 268 -8.22 13.33 -8.73
N GLY A 269 -8.16 12.72 -9.92
CA GLY A 269 -8.44 13.43 -11.18
C GLY A 269 -7.55 14.66 -11.36
N ASN A 270 -8.14 15.76 -11.82
CA ASN A 270 -7.48 17.07 -12.00
C ASN A 270 -7.68 18.02 -10.80
N ASN A 271 -8.03 17.51 -9.63
CA ASN A 271 -8.27 18.31 -8.43
C ASN A 271 -6.98 18.95 -7.88
N VAL A 272 -7.19 20.00 -7.06
CA VAL A 272 -6.11 20.68 -6.34
C VAL A 272 -5.64 19.85 -5.13
N ASP A 273 -4.50 20.25 -4.57
CA ASP A 273 -3.90 19.64 -3.39
C ASP A 273 -4.78 19.81 -2.15
N THR A 274 -5.24 18.69 -1.56
CA THR A 274 -6.05 18.67 -0.33
C THR A 274 -5.27 19.02 0.93
N HIS A 275 -3.94 19.09 0.88
CA HIS A 275 -3.12 19.62 1.97
C HIS A 275 -3.28 21.12 2.18
N THR A 276 -3.76 21.84 1.16
CA THR A 276 -3.88 23.31 1.18
C THR A 276 -5.33 23.80 1.23
N GLY A 277 -6.30 22.88 1.29
CA GLY A 277 -7.72 23.21 1.35
C GLY A 277 -8.63 22.11 0.83
N ILE A 278 -9.92 22.40 0.74
CA ILE A 278 -10.94 21.47 0.26
C ILE A 278 -10.88 21.40 -1.27
N ALA A 279 -10.70 20.20 -1.81
CA ALA A 279 -10.85 19.93 -3.23
C ALA A 279 -12.26 19.43 -3.52
N ILE A 280 -12.95 20.08 -4.46
CA ILE A 280 -14.32 19.72 -4.88
C ILE A 280 -14.24 19.16 -6.29
N ASP A 281 -14.60 17.88 -6.44
CA ASP A 281 -14.69 17.20 -7.72
C ASP A 281 -16.14 17.18 -8.21
N THR A 282 -16.35 17.78 -9.37
CA THR A 282 -17.68 17.88 -9.99
C THR A 282 -17.86 16.92 -11.17
N ARG A 283 -16.91 16.00 -11.38
CA ARG A 283 -17.01 14.99 -12.44
C ARG A 283 -18.22 14.09 -12.19
N PRO A 284 -18.92 13.64 -13.27
CA PRO A 284 -20.06 12.75 -13.12
C PRO A 284 -19.59 11.35 -12.67
N LEU A 285 -20.49 10.60 -12.02
CA LEU A 285 -20.19 9.27 -11.48
C LEU A 285 -19.70 8.30 -12.57
N GLU A 286 -20.21 8.43 -13.78
CA GLU A 286 -19.79 7.62 -14.94
C GLU A 286 -18.29 7.73 -15.21
N THR A 287 -17.69 8.92 -15.01
CA THR A 287 -16.23 9.10 -15.16
C THR A 287 -15.47 8.24 -14.17
N PHE A 288 -15.91 8.16 -12.93
CA PHE A 288 -15.28 7.32 -11.91
C PHE A 288 -15.44 5.84 -12.22
N LEU A 289 -16.64 5.40 -12.63
CA LEU A 289 -16.92 4.01 -13.00
C LEU A 289 -16.11 3.55 -14.21
N GLU A 290 -15.95 4.41 -15.22
CA GLU A 290 -15.29 4.08 -16.48
C GLU A 290 -13.76 4.29 -16.46
N GLN A 291 -13.24 5.07 -15.52
CA GLN A 291 -11.83 5.44 -15.47
C GLN A 291 -11.20 5.20 -14.10
N ASP A 292 -11.57 6.01 -13.09
CA ASP A 292 -10.86 6.05 -11.81
C ASP A 292 -10.94 4.72 -11.04
N PHE A 293 -12.07 3.98 -11.14
CA PHE A 293 -12.24 2.70 -10.43
C PHE A 293 -11.52 1.52 -11.08
N LEU A 294 -11.10 1.63 -12.35
CA LEU A 294 -10.41 0.53 -13.03
C LEU A 294 -9.08 0.16 -12.33
N PRO A 295 -8.19 1.13 -11.99
CA PRO A 295 -6.96 0.83 -11.28
C PRO A 295 -7.19 0.24 -9.87
N PHE A 296 -8.20 0.72 -9.14
CA PHE A 296 -8.55 0.13 -7.83
C PHE A 296 -9.03 -1.30 -8.01
N SER A 297 -9.96 -1.56 -8.94
CA SER A 297 -10.48 -2.91 -9.20
C SER A 297 -9.38 -3.88 -9.61
N GLY A 298 -8.47 -3.46 -10.50
CA GLY A 298 -7.34 -4.28 -10.94
C GLY A 298 -6.38 -4.59 -9.81
N GLY A 299 -5.97 -3.56 -9.07
CA GLY A 299 -5.02 -3.71 -7.97
C GLY A 299 -5.58 -4.50 -6.79
N LEU A 300 -6.84 -4.28 -6.41
CA LEU A 300 -7.49 -5.02 -5.32
C LEU A 300 -7.67 -6.51 -5.66
N ALA A 301 -8.09 -6.81 -6.89
CA ALA A 301 -8.24 -8.19 -7.34
C ALA A 301 -6.90 -8.95 -7.34
N ALA A 302 -5.80 -8.28 -7.70
CA ALA A 302 -4.47 -8.89 -7.78
C ALA A 302 -3.74 -8.94 -6.43
N GLY A 303 -3.95 -7.96 -5.54
CA GLY A 303 -3.37 -7.92 -4.21
C GLY A 303 -4.10 -8.80 -3.19
N GLY A 304 -5.39 -9.11 -3.44
CA GLY A 304 -6.19 -9.95 -2.55
C GLY A 304 -6.25 -9.40 -1.12
N ASP A 305 -6.14 -10.29 -0.15
CA ASP A 305 -6.26 -9.96 1.28
C ASP A 305 -5.09 -9.11 1.83
N THR A 306 -3.98 -8.93 1.07
CA THR A 306 -2.86 -8.09 1.47
C THR A 306 -2.99 -6.64 1.01
N ALA A 307 -4.06 -6.31 0.26
CA ALA A 307 -4.31 -4.98 -0.25
C ALA A 307 -5.32 -4.21 0.61
N ALA A 308 -5.05 -2.93 0.81
CA ALA A 308 -5.92 -1.96 1.47
C ALA A 308 -6.20 -0.77 0.55
N VAL A 309 -7.17 0.05 0.91
CA VAL A 309 -7.53 1.29 0.20
C VAL A 309 -7.40 2.48 1.12
N LEU A 310 -6.77 3.56 0.64
CA LEU A 310 -6.75 4.85 1.31
C LEU A 310 -7.73 5.80 0.61
N VAL A 311 -8.65 6.38 1.40
CA VAL A 311 -9.69 7.30 0.93
C VAL A 311 -9.25 8.73 1.15
N SER A 312 -9.32 9.55 0.10
CA SER A 312 -8.92 10.95 0.09
C SER A 312 -9.91 11.86 0.83
N HIS A 313 -9.52 13.14 0.99
CA HIS A 313 -10.38 14.17 1.55
C HIS A 313 -11.06 15.04 0.50
N ASN A 314 -11.11 14.61 -0.77
CA ASN A 314 -11.87 15.30 -1.81
C ASN A 314 -13.37 15.19 -1.54
N ILE A 315 -14.12 16.25 -1.80
CA ILE A 315 -15.59 16.19 -1.93
C ILE A 315 -15.90 15.82 -3.37
N VAL A 316 -16.54 14.68 -3.59
CA VAL A 316 -16.97 14.23 -4.91
C VAL A 316 -18.47 14.40 -5.02
N THR A 317 -18.92 15.49 -5.64
CA THR A 317 -20.33 15.91 -5.64
C THR A 317 -21.28 14.89 -6.26
N ALA A 318 -20.78 14.02 -7.13
CA ALA A 318 -21.56 12.95 -7.73
C ALA A 318 -21.80 11.75 -6.78
N MET A 319 -21.11 11.71 -5.63
CA MET A 319 -21.22 10.65 -4.62
C MET A 319 -21.76 11.20 -3.30
N ASP A 320 -21.19 12.31 -2.85
CA ASP A 320 -21.60 13.06 -1.66
C ASP A 320 -21.19 14.54 -1.86
N ASP A 321 -22.14 15.45 -1.85
CA ASP A 321 -21.89 16.88 -2.07
C ASP A 321 -21.67 17.66 -0.76
N GLN A 322 -21.73 16.98 0.39
CA GLN A 322 -21.62 17.58 1.72
C GLN A 322 -20.33 17.21 2.45
N LEU A 323 -19.88 15.95 2.32
CA LEU A 323 -18.79 15.41 3.11
C LEU A 323 -17.57 15.05 2.25
N PRO A 324 -16.35 15.23 2.78
CA PRO A 324 -15.15 14.64 2.19
C PRO A 324 -15.30 13.11 2.07
N ALA A 325 -14.74 12.54 1.01
CA ALA A 325 -14.86 11.11 0.72
C ALA A 325 -14.49 10.21 1.92
N SER A 326 -13.45 10.57 2.67
CA SER A 326 -13.03 9.83 3.89
C SER A 326 -14.03 9.90 5.04
N LEU A 327 -14.96 10.85 5.03
CA LEU A 327 -15.99 11.03 6.05
C LEU A 327 -17.40 10.70 5.52
N SER A 328 -17.54 10.25 4.28
CA SER A 328 -18.81 9.99 3.61
C SER A 328 -19.19 8.51 3.64
N PRO A 329 -20.29 8.13 4.33
CA PRO A 329 -20.84 6.78 4.24
C PRO A 329 -21.18 6.37 2.81
N ALA A 330 -21.65 7.31 1.97
CA ALA A 330 -22.03 7.05 0.58
C ALA A 330 -20.83 6.60 -0.26
N VAL A 331 -19.65 7.22 -0.07
CA VAL A 331 -18.41 6.83 -0.76
C VAL A 331 -17.95 5.44 -0.32
N HIS A 332 -18.02 5.13 0.98
CA HIS A 332 -17.69 3.81 1.51
C HIS A 332 -18.66 2.73 1.01
N ASP A 333 -19.95 3.02 0.92
CA ASP A 333 -20.94 2.14 0.32
C ASP A 333 -20.61 1.80 -1.15
N ILE A 334 -20.18 2.79 -1.94
CA ILE A 334 -19.74 2.56 -3.32
C ILE A 334 -18.54 1.62 -3.34
N LEU A 335 -17.52 1.85 -2.53
CA LEU A 335 -16.33 0.99 -2.44
C LEU A 335 -16.70 -0.45 -2.06
N ARG A 336 -17.59 -0.62 -1.07
CA ARG A 336 -18.03 -1.93 -0.60
C ARG A 336 -18.92 -2.67 -1.61
N ARG A 337 -19.84 -1.96 -2.29
CA ARG A 337 -20.85 -2.57 -3.17
C ARG A 337 -20.42 -2.66 -4.63
N GLU A 338 -19.87 -1.58 -5.21
CA GLU A 338 -19.50 -1.56 -6.61
C GLU A 338 -18.16 -2.28 -6.86
N LEU A 339 -17.13 -1.99 -6.05
CA LEU A 339 -15.84 -2.68 -6.14
C LEU A 339 -15.82 -4.00 -5.38
N LYS A 340 -16.87 -4.30 -4.58
CA LYS A 340 -17.00 -5.51 -3.74
C LYS A 340 -15.80 -5.73 -2.82
N PHE A 341 -15.19 -4.65 -2.36
CA PHE A 341 -14.02 -4.70 -1.52
C PHE A 341 -14.40 -4.91 -0.05
N ASN A 342 -13.92 -5.99 0.56
CA ASN A 342 -14.17 -6.34 1.96
C ASN A 342 -12.93 -6.23 2.85
N GLY A 343 -11.78 -5.81 2.29
CA GLY A 343 -10.54 -5.57 3.04
C GLY A 343 -10.54 -4.23 3.77
N VAL A 344 -9.35 -3.85 4.24
CA VAL A 344 -9.14 -2.64 5.06
C VAL A 344 -9.29 -1.36 4.22
N VAL A 345 -10.16 -0.47 4.70
CA VAL A 345 -10.30 0.91 4.21
C VAL A 345 -9.74 1.86 5.26
N MET A 346 -8.86 2.77 4.85
CA MET A 346 -8.26 3.75 5.75
C MET A 346 -8.45 5.18 5.24
N THR A 347 -8.45 6.14 6.16
CA THR A 347 -8.45 7.56 5.80
C THR A 347 -7.08 7.99 5.28
N ASP A 348 -7.01 9.10 4.54
CA ASP A 348 -5.80 9.94 4.52
C ASP A 348 -5.61 10.62 5.88
N ASP A 349 -4.51 11.36 6.10
CA ASP A 349 -4.20 11.95 7.42
C ASP A 349 -5.29 12.98 7.83
N LEU A 350 -6.06 12.64 8.87
CA LEU A 350 -7.12 13.50 9.40
C LEU A 350 -6.61 14.83 10.02
N ALA A 351 -5.31 15.02 10.13
CA ALA A 351 -4.71 16.30 10.52
C ALA A 351 -4.63 17.31 9.36
N MET A 352 -5.05 16.92 8.14
CA MET A 352 -5.08 17.82 6.98
C MET A 352 -6.18 18.86 7.11
N ASP A 353 -5.91 20.09 6.62
CA ASP A 353 -6.82 21.24 6.72
C ASP A 353 -8.19 20.98 6.07
N ALA A 354 -8.24 20.14 5.04
CA ALA A 354 -9.48 19.74 4.35
C ALA A 354 -10.52 19.08 5.27
N VAL A 355 -10.10 18.46 6.36
CA VAL A 355 -10.97 17.72 7.30
C VAL A 355 -11.34 18.55 8.53
N ALA A 356 -10.46 19.47 8.95
CA ALA A 356 -10.63 20.25 10.17
C ALA A 356 -11.96 21.00 10.24
N ALA A 357 -12.41 21.54 9.11
CA ALA A 357 -13.67 22.29 9.01
C ALA A 357 -14.94 21.43 9.25
N TYR A 358 -14.86 20.11 9.01
CA TYR A 358 -16.00 19.19 9.17
C TYR A 358 -16.09 18.63 10.59
N ALA A 359 -15.02 18.72 11.36
CA ALA A 359 -14.96 18.22 12.73
C ALA A 359 -15.28 19.30 13.78
N GLU A 360 -15.89 20.44 13.39
CA GLU A 360 -16.20 21.55 14.30
C GLU A 360 -16.94 21.08 15.55
N GLY A 361 -16.23 21.11 16.70
CA GLY A 361 -16.74 20.68 18.01
C GLY A 361 -16.85 19.18 18.24
N GLY A 362 -16.52 18.33 17.23
CA GLY A 362 -16.59 16.88 17.27
C GLY A 362 -15.22 16.19 17.20
N SER A 363 -15.22 14.99 16.64
CA SER A 363 -14.02 14.19 16.39
C SER A 363 -14.02 13.70 14.95
N SER A 364 -12.98 14.07 14.19
CA SER A 364 -12.80 13.56 12.82
C SER A 364 -12.64 12.03 12.79
N ALA A 365 -12.02 11.45 13.81
CA ALA A 365 -11.89 9.99 13.91
C ALA A 365 -13.24 9.31 14.16
N VAL A 366 -14.11 9.88 15.01
CA VAL A 366 -15.48 9.37 15.23
C VAL A 366 -16.25 9.41 13.91
N MET A 367 -16.21 10.53 13.18
CA MET A 367 -16.88 10.65 11.88
C MET A 367 -16.32 9.65 10.85
N ALA A 368 -15.00 9.51 10.79
CA ALA A 368 -14.35 8.59 9.85
C ALA A 368 -14.72 7.13 10.11
N ILE A 369 -14.73 6.68 11.37
CA ILE A 369 -15.13 5.33 11.72
C ILE A 369 -16.63 5.13 11.45
N ALA A 370 -17.47 6.10 11.83
CA ALA A 370 -18.91 6.05 11.54
C ALA A 370 -19.20 6.00 10.03
N ALA A 371 -18.35 6.61 9.19
CA ALA A 371 -18.45 6.54 7.73
C ALA A 371 -18.08 5.16 7.14
N GLY A 372 -17.36 4.31 7.87
CA GLY A 372 -16.99 2.96 7.42
C GLY A 372 -15.50 2.73 7.18
N ASN A 373 -14.62 3.64 7.64
CA ASN A 373 -13.19 3.36 7.69
C ASN A 373 -12.88 2.34 8.79
N ASP A 374 -11.97 1.43 8.48
CA ASP A 374 -11.44 0.42 9.40
C ASP A 374 -10.18 0.93 10.11
N ILE A 375 -9.44 1.84 9.46
CA ILE A 375 -8.23 2.46 9.99
C ILE A 375 -8.32 3.98 9.85
N VAL A 376 -7.87 4.66 10.91
CA VAL A 376 -7.71 6.11 10.97
C VAL A 376 -6.23 6.47 10.93
N LEU A 377 -5.83 7.29 9.95
CA LEU A 377 -4.54 7.95 9.93
C LEU A 377 -4.67 9.30 10.61
N THR A 378 -3.87 9.56 11.66
CA THR A 378 -3.86 10.87 12.32
C THR A 378 -2.60 11.09 13.14
N THR A 379 -2.24 12.35 13.31
CA THR A 379 -1.20 12.79 14.25
C THR A 379 -1.78 13.04 15.65
N ASP A 380 -3.08 13.41 15.74
CA ASP A 380 -3.77 13.78 16.98
C ASP A 380 -4.44 12.59 17.70
N TYR A 381 -3.91 11.38 17.53
CA TYR A 381 -4.48 10.18 18.16
C TYR A 381 -4.65 10.27 19.69
N PRO A 382 -3.79 11.00 20.45
CA PRO A 382 -3.99 11.11 21.89
C PRO A 382 -5.33 11.78 22.30
N THR A 383 -5.82 12.68 21.44
CA THR A 383 -7.14 13.33 21.62
C THR A 383 -8.25 12.48 21.01
N GLN A 384 -8.00 11.84 19.88
CA GLN A 384 -9.03 11.16 19.08
C GLN A 384 -9.43 9.80 19.66
N ILE A 385 -8.49 8.98 20.11
CA ILE A 385 -8.78 7.65 20.67
C ILE A 385 -9.77 7.71 21.85
N PRO A 386 -9.57 8.56 22.88
CA PRO A 386 -10.56 8.69 23.98
C PRO A 386 -11.95 9.11 23.49
N LYS A 387 -12.05 9.94 22.44
CA LYS A 387 -13.33 10.36 21.88
C LYS A 387 -14.05 9.22 21.16
N VAL A 388 -13.31 8.36 20.43
CA VAL A 388 -13.88 7.16 19.81
C VAL A 388 -14.39 6.19 20.87
N ILE A 389 -13.61 5.94 21.95
CA ILE A 389 -14.06 5.10 23.05
C ILE A 389 -15.34 5.66 23.70
N ALA A 390 -15.39 6.98 23.93
CA ALA A 390 -16.58 7.63 24.48
C ALA A 390 -17.79 7.53 23.53
N ALA A 391 -17.60 7.66 22.22
CA ALA A 391 -18.65 7.53 21.22
C ALA A 391 -19.24 6.09 21.18
N VAL A 392 -18.40 5.07 21.40
CA VAL A 392 -18.90 3.69 21.53
C VAL A 392 -19.69 3.53 22.83
N GLN A 393 -19.18 4.05 23.94
CA GLN A 393 -19.85 3.97 25.25
C GLN A 393 -21.20 4.71 25.29
N SER A 394 -21.34 5.81 24.52
CA SER A 394 -22.61 6.53 24.35
C SER A 394 -23.58 5.90 23.36
N GLY A 395 -23.10 4.98 22.50
CA GLY A 395 -23.88 4.35 21.43
C GLY A 395 -23.93 5.14 20.11
N ASP A 396 -23.12 6.19 19.97
CA ASP A 396 -22.98 6.94 18.71
C ASP A 396 -22.26 6.11 17.63
N ILE A 397 -21.39 5.19 18.06
CA ILE A 397 -20.81 4.11 17.23
C ILE A 397 -21.20 2.79 17.88
N SER A 398 -21.66 1.82 17.12
CA SER A 398 -21.98 0.50 17.67
C SER A 398 -20.68 -0.30 17.97
N GLU A 399 -20.71 -1.13 19.01
CA GLU A 399 -19.59 -2.01 19.31
C GLU A 399 -19.37 -3.03 18.17
N ASP A 400 -20.43 -3.45 17.48
CA ASP A 400 -20.34 -4.33 16.32
C ASP A 400 -19.53 -3.69 15.18
N GLN A 401 -19.70 -2.39 14.94
CA GLN A 401 -18.91 -1.67 13.93
C GLN A 401 -17.41 -1.64 14.28
N ILE A 402 -17.07 -1.43 15.56
CA ILE A 402 -15.68 -1.51 16.03
C ILE A 402 -15.14 -2.95 15.89
N ASN A 403 -15.94 -3.96 16.25
CA ASN A 403 -15.55 -5.36 16.11
C ASN A 403 -15.29 -5.73 14.64
N GLU A 404 -16.16 -5.31 13.73
CA GLU A 404 -15.97 -5.57 12.28
C GLU A 404 -14.72 -4.88 11.73
N ALA A 405 -14.49 -3.61 12.07
CA ALA A 405 -13.31 -2.87 11.64
C ALA A 405 -12.03 -3.51 12.21
N CYS A 406 -11.99 -3.80 13.50
CA CYS A 406 -10.86 -4.46 14.15
C CYS A 406 -10.60 -5.84 13.53
N LEU A 407 -11.64 -6.62 13.27
CA LEU A 407 -11.52 -7.92 12.60
C LEU A 407 -10.88 -7.81 11.22
N ARG A 408 -11.24 -6.80 10.40
CA ARG A 408 -10.60 -6.58 9.10
C ARG A 408 -9.12 -6.21 9.26
N VAL A 409 -8.77 -5.40 10.25
CA VAL A 409 -7.38 -5.04 10.55
C VAL A 409 -6.58 -6.27 10.97
N LEU A 410 -7.11 -7.10 11.85
CA LEU A 410 -6.46 -8.33 12.30
C LEU A 410 -6.29 -9.35 11.15
N ARG A 411 -7.31 -9.52 10.30
CA ARG A 411 -7.22 -10.36 9.09
C ARG A 411 -6.18 -9.85 8.10
N TRP A 412 -6.06 -8.54 7.94
CA TRP A 412 -5.01 -7.96 7.11
C TRP A 412 -3.62 -8.28 7.67
N LYS A 413 -3.43 -8.12 8.99
CA LYS A 413 -2.18 -8.53 9.67
C LYS A 413 -1.90 -10.02 9.50
N GLN A 414 -2.93 -10.88 9.57
CA GLN A 414 -2.80 -12.32 9.31
C GLN A 414 -2.40 -12.60 7.85
N ALA A 415 -3.02 -11.95 6.88
CA ALA A 415 -2.67 -12.09 5.46
C ALA A 415 -1.24 -11.65 5.15
N LEU A 416 -0.69 -10.72 5.94
CA LEU A 416 0.71 -10.29 5.90
C LEU A 416 1.67 -11.23 6.66
N GLY A 417 1.17 -12.33 7.21
CA GLY A 417 1.97 -13.29 7.98
C GLY A 417 2.46 -12.75 9.33
N MET A 418 1.81 -11.73 9.87
CA MET A 418 2.16 -11.12 11.16
C MET A 418 1.47 -11.82 12.33
N ILE A 419 0.34 -12.47 12.07
CA ILE A 419 -0.44 -13.30 13.00
C ILE A 419 -0.50 -14.69 12.39
N GLY A 420 -0.20 -15.71 13.17
CA GLY A 420 -0.19 -17.11 12.74
C GLY A 420 -1.58 -17.74 12.68
#